data_d86143ffc3055eb89fa281bc47817f92
#
_entry.id   d86143ffc3055eb89fa281bc47817f92
#
_cell.length_a   1.000
_cell.length_b   1.000
_cell.length_c   1.000
_cell.angle_alpha   90.00
_cell.angle_beta   90.00
_cell.angle_gamma   90.00
#
_symmetry.space_group_name_H-M   'P 1'
#
loop_
_entity.id
_entity.type
_entity.pdbx_description
1 polymer ?
#
loop_
_entity_poly.entity_id
_entity_poly.type
_entity_poly.pdbx_seq_one_letter_code
_entity_poly.pdbx_strand_id
1 'polypeptide(L)'
;MYLYDKESVYRLDKAAVRHDGLAEVELMHRAGQGVWQAIGERWPSLSSITVFAGSGNNGGDAYVVALLAREQGVEVQLIHSGNLTGQSETARHFRELWHQAGGEIDLWNQQAIAGELIVDGLLGIGLSRQLDDEAQSLIQHINACSVPKVAIDIPSGLNADTGVAQPCSVLADLTVTFIGKKVGQYLADGPDYCGELLFDDLGVSSQVKSGEPPALYVIESGNILLPEKRKQNSHKNQFGHLLIIGGDRGMSGATMLAAQAALRAGTGLVSVLVHPECLSHLSAVPELMVESWDQIEGKLDQASVILVGPGLGQSKAAKSCLQALLSVKKPLVIDASALDSHFLISLKSDRVVITPHPGEAASLLSLTTAEVQSDRMQASQRLVDKFEVVSVLKGSGTLVQQKGSIPLINVRGNPGMAVAGMGDVLAGLVAAFLGQNLTPFEAAQSAVLIHALCAEEYALDKDEAGLIASDISQLVPRILKTLRNNSNSDPVW
;
A
#
# COMPACT_ATOMS: atom_id res chain seq x y z
N MET A 1 -7.84 6.46 7.57
CA MET A 1 -8.41 5.09 7.58
C MET A 1 -7.44 4.16 8.33
N TYR A 2 -7.98 3.19 9.09
CA TYR A 2 -7.21 2.22 9.90
C TYR A 2 -7.25 0.84 9.25
N LEU A 3 -6.11 0.13 9.30
CA LEU A 3 -6.00 -1.25 8.86
C LEU A 3 -5.52 -2.12 10.02
N TYR A 4 -6.07 -3.31 10.10
CA TYR A 4 -5.87 -4.24 11.20
C TYR A 4 -5.23 -5.54 10.71
N ASP A 5 -4.36 -6.14 11.53
CA ASP A 5 -3.95 -7.52 11.35
C ASP A 5 -5.07 -8.48 11.81
N LYS A 6 -4.94 -9.75 11.46
CA LYS A 6 -5.94 -10.76 11.80
C LYS A 6 -6.19 -10.89 13.31
N GLU A 7 -5.15 -10.75 14.13
CA GLU A 7 -5.27 -10.86 15.58
C GLU A 7 -6.07 -9.68 16.16
N SER A 8 -5.85 -8.48 15.63
CA SER A 8 -6.63 -7.30 15.99
C SER A 8 -8.09 -7.44 15.56
N VAL A 9 -8.37 -7.99 14.37
CA VAL A 9 -9.75 -8.26 13.93
C VAL A 9 -10.43 -9.26 14.88
N TYR A 10 -9.77 -10.36 15.26
CA TYR A 10 -10.33 -11.29 16.26
C TYR A 10 -10.59 -10.64 17.61
N ARG A 11 -9.76 -9.68 18.04
CA ARG A 11 -10.00 -8.94 19.30
C ARG A 11 -11.18 -7.98 19.14
N LEU A 12 -11.36 -7.35 17.98
CA LEU A 12 -12.51 -6.51 17.67
C LEU A 12 -13.82 -7.32 17.69
N ASP A 13 -13.85 -8.50 17.05
CA ASP A 13 -15.00 -9.42 17.08
C ASP A 13 -15.41 -9.78 18.51
N LYS A 14 -14.43 -10.20 19.33
CA LYS A 14 -14.68 -10.53 20.74
C LYS A 14 -15.11 -9.32 21.54
N ALA A 15 -14.59 -8.14 21.24
CA ALA A 15 -14.97 -6.91 21.92
C ALA A 15 -16.40 -6.51 21.54
N ALA A 16 -16.83 -6.67 20.30
CA ALA A 16 -18.22 -6.45 19.85
C ALA A 16 -19.21 -7.31 20.62
N VAL A 17 -18.89 -8.60 20.81
CA VAL A 17 -19.72 -9.52 21.62
C VAL A 17 -19.77 -9.06 23.10
N ARG A 18 -18.65 -8.68 23.69
CA ARG A 18 -18.57 -8.38 25.13
C ARG A 18 -19.11 -7.01 25.51
N HIS A 19 -18.84 -5.99 24.71
CA HIS A 19 -19.15 -4.60 25.02
C HIS A 19 -20.44 -4.11 24.38
N ASP A 20 -20.71 -4.51 23.14
CA ASP A 20 -21.91 -4.10 22.42
C ASP A 20 -23.07 -5.09 22.64
N GLY A 21 -22.78 -6.28 23.27
CA GLY A 21 -23.77 -7.31 23.55
C GLY A 21 -24.28 -8.03 22.29
N LEU A 22 -23.54 -7.94 21.16
CA LEU A 22 -23.91 -8.59 19.92
C LEU A 22 -23.59 -10.08 19.99
N ALA A 23 -24.61 -10.95 19.77
CA ALA A 23 -24.37 -12.38 19.69
C ALA A 23 -23.56 -12.73 18.42
N GLU A 24 -22.70 -13.75 18.49
CA GLU A 24 -21.94 -14.21 17.31
C GLU A 24 -22.86 -14.58 16.13
N VAL A 25 -24.01 -15.17 16.41
CA VAL A 25 -25.04 -15.49 15.39
C VAL A 25 -25.56 -14.20 14.73
N GLU A 26 -25.76 -13.15 15.49
CA GLU A 26 -26.21 -11.85 14.97
C GLU A 26 -25.14 -11.18 14.09
N LEU A 27 -23.86 -11.22 14.51
CA LEU A 27 -22.75 -10.70 13.70
C LEU A 27 -22.65 -11.44 12.35
N MET A 28 -22.70 -12.77 12.37
CA MET A 28 -22.67 -13.60 11.17
C MET A 28 -23.88 -13.32 10.26
N HIS A 29 -25.08 -13.16 10.84
CA HIS A 29 -26.27 -12.82 10.06
C HIS A 29 -26.11 -11.45 9.38
N ARG A 30 -25.63 -10.44 10.08
CA ARG A 30 -25.37 -9.10 9.50
C ARG A 30 -24.29 -9.14 8.42
N ALA A 31 -23.23 -9.93 8.59
CA ALA A 31 -22.20 -10.12 7.58
C ALA A 31 -22.78 -10.68 6.28
N GLY A 32 -23.54 -11.79 6.36
CA GLY A 32 -24.22 -12.35 5.19
C GLY A 32 -25.26 -11.40 4.57
N GLN A 33 -25.98 -10.61 5.39
CA GLN A 33 -26.91 -9.58 4.90
C GLN A 33 -26.16 -8.48 4.13
N GLY A 34 -25.03 -7.98 4.65
CA GLY A 34 -24.20 -6.98 3.97
C GLY A 34 -23.69 -7.47 2.62
N VAL A 35 -23.25 -8.73 2.54
CA VAL A 35 -22.84 -9.34 1.25
C VAL A 35 -24.03 -9.43 0.30
N TRP A 36 -25.18 -9.95 0.77
CA TRP A 36 -26.35 -10.12 -0.08
C TRP A 36 -26.90 -8.77 -0.58
N GLN A 37 -26.91 -7.75 0.26
CA GLN A 37 -27.25 -6.38 -0.13
C GLN A 37 -26.32 -5.85 -1.20
N ALA A 38 -25.00 -5.98 -1.03
CA ALA A 38 -24.00 -5.53 -2.01
C ALA A 38 -24.17 -6.24 -3.36
N ILE A 39 -24.51 -7.55 -3.35
CA ILE A 39 -24.84 -8.32 -4.55
C ILE A 39 -26.08 -7.73 -5.23
N GLY A 40 -27.16 -7.51 -4.48
CA GLY A 40 -28.41 -6.97 -5.02
C GLY A 40 -28.28 -5.58 -5.63
N GLU A 41 -27.45 -4.70 -5.03
CA GLU A 41 -27.16 -3.36 -5.56
C GLU A 41 -26.39 -3.42 -6.87
N ARG A 42 -25.47 -4.38 -7.03
CA ARG A 42 -24.57 -4.48 -8.17
C ARG A 42 -25.13 -5.32 -9.31
N TRP A 43 -25.84 -6.39 -8.97
CA TRP A 43 -26.44 -7.34 -9.91
C TRP A 43 -27.93 -7.58 -9.60
N PRO A 44 -28.80 -6.58 -9.83
CA PRO A 44 -30.21 -6.63 -9.39
C PRO A 44 -31.08 -7.64 -10.14
N SER A 45 -30.59 -8.21 -11.23
CA SER A 45 -31.35 -9.12 -12.10
C SER A 45 -30.88 -10.58 -12.03
N LEU A 46 -30.11 -10.94 -10.96
CA LEU A 46 -29.63 -12.32 -10.80
C LEU A 46 -30.77 -13.29 -10.62
N SER A 47 -30.71 -14.40 -11.35
CA SER A 47 -31.67 -15.53 -11.23
C SER A 47 -31.04 -16.75 -10.54
N SER A 48 -29.72 -16.86 -10.55
CA SER A 48 -28.99 -17.97 -9.93
C SER A 48 -27.62 -17.58 -9.41
N ILE A 49 -27.19 -18.23 -8.30
CA ILE A 49 -25.84 -18.05 -7.74
C ILE A 49 -25.24 -19.42 -7.36
N THR A 50 -23.90 -19.50 -7.42
CA THR A 50 -23.16 -20.60 -6.80
C THR A 50 -22.42 -20.07 -5.57
N VAL A 51 -22.70 -20.66 -4.41
CA VAL A 51 -22.10 -20.29 -3.12
C VAL A 51 -21.12 -21.38 -2.71
N PHE A 52 -19.87 -20.99 -2.51
CA PHE A 52 -18.85 -21.87 -1.94
C PHE A 52 -18.72 -21.61 -0.44
N ALA A 53 -18.95 -22.63 0.37
CA ALA A 53 -18.86 -22.56 1.82
C ALA A 53 -17.72 -23.44 2.34
N GLY A 54 -16.87 -22.88 3.19
CA GLY A 54 -15.85 -23.63 3.92
C GLY A 54 -16.29 -24.06 5.31
N SER A 55 -15.35 -24.66 6.05
CA SER A 55 -15.62 -25.17 7.42
C SER A 55 -15.52 -24.08 8.51
N GLY A 56 -15.01 -22.87 8.21
CA GLY A 56 -14.84 -21.78 9.16
C GLY A 56 -16.05 -20.85 9.27
N ASN A 57 -15.89 -19.71 9.96
CA ASN A 57 -16.92 -18.67 10.09
C ASN A 57 -17.29 -18.06 8.74
N ASN A 58 -16.32 -17.88 7.83
CA ASN A 58 -16.58 -17.41 6.46
C ASN A 58 -17.57 -18.32 5.71
N GLY A 59 -17.48 -19.65 5.92
CA GLY A 59 -18.47 -20.59 5.45
C GLY A 59 -19.84 -20.41 6.11
N GLY A 60 -19.88 -19.99 7.37
CA GLY A 60 -21.10 -19.61 8.07
C GLY A 60 -21.80 -18.42 7.42
N ASP A 61 -21.05 -17.37 7.13
CA ASP A 61 -21.54 -16.19 6.40
C ASP A 61 -22.08 -16.57 5.01
N ALA A 62 -21.41 -17.51 4.33
CA ALA A 62 -21.87 -18.05 3.04
C ALA A 62 -23.21 -18.77 3.13
N TYR A 63 -23.49 -19.52 4.20
CA TYR A 63 -24.82 -20.11 4.42
C TYR A 63 -25.89 -19.04 4.60
N VAL A 64 -25.58 -17.94 5.29
CA VAL A 64 -26.52 -16.80 5.42
C VAL A 64 -26.83 -16.20 4.05
N VAL A 65 -25.82 -15.96 3.22
CA VAL A 65 -26.02 -15.45 1.84
C VAL A 65 -26.91 -16.40 1.03
N ALA A 66 -26.66 -17.70 1.11
CA ALA A 66 -27.46 -18.73 0.42
C ALA A 66 -28.92 -18.70 0.88
N LEU A 67 -29.17 -18.59 2.19
CA LEU A 67 -30.55 -18.49 2.74
C LEU A 67 -31.28 -17.27 2.21
N LEU A 68 -30.66 -16.09 2.29
CA LEU A 68 -31.24 -14.83 1.85
C LEU A 68 -31.54 -14.82 0.34
N ALA A 69 -30.62 -15.36 -0.47
CA ALA A 69 -30.84 -15.54 -1.91
C ALA A 69 -32.05 -16.40 -2.20
N ARG A 70 -32.15 -17.55 -1.54
CA ARG A 70 -33.28 -18.48 -1.69
C ARG A 70 -34.60 -17.86 -1.24
N GLU A 71 -34.63 -17.15 -0.13
CA GLU A 71 -35.82 -16.43 0.37
C GLU A 71 -36.34 -15.40 -0.63
N GLN A 72 -35.45 -14.82 -1.45
CA GLN A 72 -35.82 -13.88 -2.52
C GLN A 72 -36.10 -14.57 -3.87
N GLY A 73 -36.13 -15.91 -3.89
CA GLY A 73 -36.48 -16.70 -5.08
C GLY A 73 -35.34 -16.88 -6.09
N VAL A 74 -34.09 -16.60 -5.69
CA VAL A 74 -32.89 -16.84 -6.49
C VAL A 74 -32.49 -18.31 -6.36
N GLU A 75 -32.17 -18.97 -7.47
CA GLU A 75 -31.69 -20.35 -7.47
C GLU A 75 -30.29 -20.43 -6.88
N VAL A 76 -30.04 -21.32 -5.92
CA VAL A 76 -28.78 -21.45 -5.22
C VAL A 76 -28.19 -22.83 -5.38
N GLN A 77 -27.02 -22.92 -6.00
CA GLN A 77 -26.12 -24.06 -5.91
C GLN A 77 -25.17 -23.83 -4.75
N LEU A 78 -25.25 -24.60 -3.66
CA LEU A 78 -24.37 -24.49 -2.52
C LEU A 78 -23.38 -25.65 -2.50
N ILE A 79 -22.09 -25.32 -2.61
CA ILE A 79 -21.00 -26.30 -2.65
C ILE A 79 -20.14 -26.13 -1.39
N HIS A 80 -19.98 -27.17 -0.61
CA HIS A 80 -19.15 -27.19 0.57
C HIS A 80 -17.80 -27.85 0.28
N SER A 81 -16.72 -27.21 0.73
CA SER A 81 -15.37 -27.77 0.73
C SER A 81 -14.83 -27.89 2.16
N GLY A 82 -14.21 -29.02 2.47
CA GLY A 82 -13.63 -29.33 3.76
C GLY A 82 -14.56 -30.11 4.69
N ASN A 83 -14.22 -30.12 5.99
CA ASN A 83 -14.88 -30.98 6.97
C ASN A 83 -16.13 -30.34 7.59
N LEU A 84 -17.29 -30.88 7.32
CA LEU A 84 -18.58 -30.45 7.91
C LEU A 84 -18.66 -30.61 9.43
N THR A 85 -17.92 -31.56 10.03
CA THR A 85 -17.98 -31.82 11.47
C THR A 85 -17.12 -30.84 12.30
N GLY A 86 -16.20 -30.11 11.68
CA GLY A 86 -15.31 -29.16 12.30
C GLY A 86 -15.80 -27.71 12.37
N GLN A 87 -17.05 -27.45 11.96
CA GLN A 87 -17.62 -26.10 11.94
C GLN A 87 -17.82 -25.51 13.34
N SER A 88 -17.72 -24.18 13.47
CA SER A 88 -18.13 -23.45 14.66
C SER A 88 -19.63 -23.67 14.95
N GLU A 89 -20.05 -23.44 16.18
CA GLU A 89 -21.46 -23.55 16.57
C GLU A 89 -22.33 -22.62 15.74
N THR A 90 -21.88 -21.40 15.50
CA THR A 90 -22.57 -20.39 14.70
C THR A 90 -22.72 -20.81 13.22
N ALA A 91 -21.65 -21.30 12.60
CA ALA A 91 -21.70 -21.77 11.21
C ALA A 91 -22.63 -23.01 11.07
N ARG A 92 -22.61 -23.91 12.06
CA ARG A 92 -23.50 -25.06 12.12
C ARG A 92 -24.96 -24.63 12.21
N HIS A 93 -25.29 -23.63 13.03
CA HIS A 93 -26.62 -23.06 13.14
C HIS A 93 -27.18 -22.64 11.77
N PHE A 94 -26.43 -21.86 10.99
CA PHE A 94 -26.90 -21.41 9.66
C PHE A 94 -26.94 -22.52 8.63
N ARG A 95 -26.07 -23.51 8.71
CA ARG A 95 -26.19 -24.73 7.90
C ARG A 95 -27.46 -25.50 8.21
N GLU A 96 -27.87 -25.63 9.47
CA GLU A 96 -29.11 -26.26 9.86
C GLU A 96 -30.34 -25.49 9.37
N LEU A 97 -30.31 -24.16 9.44
CA LEU A 97 -31.36 -23.31 8.85
C LEU A 97 -31.46 -23.50 7.33
N TRP A 98 -30.31 -23.61 6.63
CA TRP A 98 -30.29 -23.93 5.20
C TRP A 98 -31.03 -25.27 4.89
N HIS A 99 -30.73 -26.31 5.65
CA HIS A 99 -31.42 -27.59 5.49
C HIS A 99 -32.91 -27.50 5.82
N GLN A 100 -33.31 -26.79 6.87
CA GLN A 100 -34.71 -26.57 7.23
C GLN A 100 -35.47 -25.80 6.14
N ALA A 101 -34.83 -24.91 5.42
CA ALA A 101 -35.36 -24.22 4.26
C ALA A 101 -35.44 -25.11 3.00
N GLY A 102 -35.08 -26.39 3.11
CA GLY A 102 -35.08 -27.36 1.99
C GLY A 102 -33.89 -27.17 1.04
N GLY A 103 -32.79 -26.55 1.51
CA GLY A 103 -31.56 -26.40 0.75
C GLY A 103 -30.74 -27.71 0.76
N GLU A 104 -30.12 -28.03 -0.37
CA GLU A 104 -29.16 -29.12 -0.51
C GLU A 104 -27.74 -28.60 -0.45
N ILE A 105 -26.80 -29.45 -0.04
CA ILE A 105 -25.36 -29.13 0.02
C ILE A 105 -24.63 -30.17 -0.81
N ASP A 106 -24.00 -29.70 -1.89
CA ASP A 106 -23.07 -30.50 -2.67
C ASP A 106 -21.69 -30.48 -2.01
N LEU A 107 -21.03 -31.65 -1.94
CA LEU A 107 -19.62 -31.68 -1.60
C LEU A 107 -18.79 -31.42 -2.86
N TRP A 108 -17.72 -30.66 -2.71
CA TRP A 108 -16.83 -30.36 -3.82
C TRP A 108 -16.25 -31.63 -4.46
N ASN A 109 -16.48 -31.83 -5.74
CA ASN A 109 -15.98 -32.95 -6.54
C ASN A 109 -15.65 -32.55 -7.99
N GLN A 110 -15.30 -31.28 -8.23
CA GLN A 110 -15.03 -30.67 -9.54
C GLN A 110 -16.30 -30.54 -10.43
N GLN A 111 -17.48 -30.52 -9.83
CA GLN A 111 -18.73 -30.31 -10.56
C GLN A 111 -18.80 -28.92 -11.22
N ALA A 112 -19.63 -28.82 -12.24
CA ALA A 112 -19.87 -27.57 -12.95
C ALA A 112 -20.48 -26.50 -12.04
N ILE A 113 -20.07 -25.27 -12.22
CA ILE A 113 -20.63 -24.06 -11.58
C ILE A 113 -21.83 -23.63 -12.44
N ALA A 114 -23.01 -23.57 -11.82
CA ALA A 114 -24.28 -23.30 -12.51
C ALA A 114 -24.75 -21.85 -12.36
N GLY A 115 -24.29 -21.11 -11.34
CA GLY A 115 -24.74 -19.76 -11.05
C GLY A 115 -24.19 -18.69 -11.99
N GLU A 116 -24.97 -17.62 -12.16
CA GLU A 116 -24.58 -16.39 -12.89
C GLU A 116 -23.58 -15.53 -12.10
N LEU A 117 -23.39 -15.83 -10.81
CA LEU A 117 -22.44 -15.21 -9.90
C LEU A 117 -21.91 -16.25 -8.92
N ILE A 118 -20.63 -16.12 -8.55
CA ILE A 118 -19.99 -16.94 -7.52
C ILE A 118 -19.85 -16.13 -6.23
N VAL A 119 -20.18 -16.76 -5.09
CA VAL A 119 -19.89 -16.24 -3.75
C VAL A 119 -18.81 -17.11 -3.14
N ASP A 120 -17.67 -16.51 -2.80
CA ASP A 120 -16.53 -17.15 -2.15
C ASP A 120 -16.58 -16.95 -0.64
N GLY A 121 -16.98 -18.00 0.08
CA GLY A 121 -16.92 -18.11 1.53
C GLY A 121 -16.11 -19.32 2.00
N LEU A 122 -15.12 -19.76 1.21
CA LEU A 122 -14.30 -20.95 1.52
C LEU A 122 -13.38 -20.71 2.72
N LEU A 123 -12.56 -19.66 2.65
CA LEU A 123 -11.53 -19.35 3.64
C LEU A 123 -11.60 -17.86 4.00
N GLY A 124 -11.53 -17.55 5.28
CA GLY A 124 -11.43 -16.17 5.79
C GLY A 124 -10.03 -15.86 6.34
N ILE A 125 -9.93 -14.89 7.25
CA ILE A 125 -8.69 -14.41 7.86
C ILE A 125 -7.90 -15.48 8.62
N GLY A 126 -8.50 -16.63 8.93
CA GLY A 126 -7.87 -17.73 9.65
C GLY A 126 -6.83 -18.51 8.85
N LEU A 127 -6.60 -18.19 7.59
CA LEU A 127 -5.59 -18.87 6.76
C LEU A 127 -4.18 -18.65 7.35
N SER A 128 -3.60 -19.72 7.92
CA SER A 128 -2.28 -19.71 8.56
C SER A 128 -1.30 -20.71 7.94
N ARG A 129 -1.77 -21.52 6.99
CA ARG A 129 -0.97 -22.57 6.31
C ARG A 129 -1.11 -22.42 4.79
N GLN A 130 -0.16 -23.00 4.07
CA GLN A 130 -0.32 -23.14 2.63
C GLN A 130 -1.57 -23.96 2.29
N LEU A 131 -2.23 -23.59 1.21
CA LEU A 131 -3.37 -24.34 0.68
C LEU A 131 -2.91 -25.74 0.25
N ASP A 132 -3.71 -26.75 0.57
CA ASP A 132 -3.54 -28.08 0.03
C ASP A 132 -3.96 -28.13 -1.46
N ASP A 133 -3.65 -29.25 -2.12
CA ASP A 133 -3.89 -29.40 -3.56
C ASP A 133 -5.38 -29.32 -3.91
N GLU A 134 -6.28 -29.77 -3.02
CA GLU A 134 -7.72 -29.70 -3.21
C GLU A 134 -8.20 -28.24 -3.21
N ALA A 135 -7.80 -27.45 -2.21
CA ALA A 135 -8.14 -26.04 -2.14
C ALA A 135 -7.55 -25.22 -3.29
N GLN A 136 -6.32 -25.53 -3.71
CA GLN A 136 -5.71 -24.92 -4.89
C GLN A 136 -6.50 -25.22 -6.17
N SER A 137 -6.86 -26.51 -6.38
CA SER A 137 -7.66 -26.94 -7.52
C SER A 137 -9.03 -26.24 -7.55
N LEU A 138 -9.69 -26.11 -6.39
CA LEU A 138 -10.97 -25.42 -6.26
C LEU A 138 -10.85 -23.93 -6.62
N ILE A 139 -9.87 -23.23 -6.07
CA ILE A 139 -9.63 -21.81 -6.38
C ILE A 139 -9.33 -21.60 -7.87
N GLN A 140 -8.52 -22.48 -8.48
CA GLN A 140 -8.26 -22.44 -9.91
C GLN A 140 -9.53 -22.67 -10.74
N HIS A 141 -10.40 -23.57 -10.31
CA HIS A 141 -11.68 -23.83 -10.95
C HIS A 141 -12.61 -22.60 -10.88
N ILE A 142 -12.70 -21.97 -9.71
CA ILE A 142 -13.44 -20.71 -9.52
C ILE A 142 -12.90 -19.60 -10.44
N ASN A 143 -11.57 -19.43 -10.47
CA ASN A 143 -10.94 -18.41 -11.29
C ASN A 143 -11.09 -18.63 -12.81
N ALA A 144 -11.23 -19.89 -13.23
CA ALA A 144 -11.48 -20.23 -14.65
C ALA A 144 -12.89 -19.85 -15.13
N CYS A 145 -13.83 -19.59 -14.22
CA CYS A 145 -15.18 -19.17 -14.58
C CYS A 145 -15.20 -17.68 -14.96
N SER A 146 -15.95 -17.35 -16.01
CA SER A 146 -16.09 -15.98 -16.50
C SER A 146 -17.15 -15.14 -15.79
N VAL A 147 -17.94 -15.76 -14.89
CA VAL A 147 -18.96 -15.05 -14.12
C VAL A 147 -18.35 -14.21 -13.00
N PRO A 148 -19.02 -13.13 -12.55
CA PRO A 148 -18.55 -12.32 -11.43
C PRO A 148 -18.34 -13.12 -10.14
N LYS A 149 -17.37 -12.71 -9.33
CA LYS A 149 -17.00 -13.36 -8.07
C LYS A 149 -17.04 -12.34 -6.93
N VAL A 150 -17.78 -12.69 -5.88
CA VAL A 150 -17.89 -11.89 -4.65
C VAL A 150 -17.24 -12.66 -3.51
N ALA A 151 -16.20 -12.07 -2.92
CA ALA A 151 -15.55 -12.65 -1.74
C ALA A 151 -16.16 -12.11 -0.45
N ILE A 152 -16.42 -13.02 0.48
CA ILE A 152 -16.85 -12.72 1.83
C ILE A 152 -15.60 -12.43 2.67
N ASP A 153 -15.54 -11.27 3.27
CA ASP A 153 -14.48 -10.76 4.15
C ASP A 153 -13.12 -10.61 3.50
N ILE A 154 -12.56 -11.65 2.90
CA ILE A 154 -11.28 -11.65 2.18
C ILE A 154 -11.29 -12.76 1.12
N PRO A 155 -10.73 -12.57 -0.08
CA PRO A 155 -10.64 -13.61 -1.09
C PRO A 155 -9.91 -14.86 -0.55
N SER A 156 -10.50 -16.02 -0.75
CA SER A 156 -9.92 -17.28 -0.27
C SER A 156 -8.55 -17.54 -0.87
N GLY A 157 -7.56 -17.76 -0.02
CA GLY A 157 -6.16 -17.92 -0.40
C GLY A 157 -5.30 -16.68 -0.23
N LEU A 158 -5.88 -15.48 0.00
CA LEU A 158 -5.15 -14.26 0.32
C LEU A 158 -4.83 -14.20 1.81
N ASN A 159 -3.58 -13.88 2.15
CA ASN A 159 -3.18 -13.72 3.55
C ASN A 159 -3.62 -12.35 4.08
N ALA A 160 -4.36 -12.34 5.19
CA ALA A 160 -4.94 -11.12 5.76
C ALA A 160 -3.92 -10.12 6.31
N ASP A 161 -2.73 -10.57 6.68
CA ASP A 161 -1.67 -9.73 7.26
C ASP A 161 -0.66 -9.26 6.22
N THR A 162 -0.32 -10.11 5.26
CA THR A 162 0.76 -9.82 4.28
C THR A 162 0.26 -9.43 2.90
N GLY A 163 -0.98 -9.78 2.55
CA GLY A 163 -1.55 -9.58 1.22
C GLY A 163 -0.97 -10.50 0.15
N VAL A 164 -0.26 -11.55 0.55
CA VAL A 164 0.33 -12.51 -0.40
C VAL A 164 -0.63 -13.65 -0.68
N ALA A 165 -0.82 -13.99 -1.95
CA ALA A 165 -1.57 -15.17 -2.38
C ALA A 165 -0.73 -16.43 -2.10
N GLN A 166 -1.32 -17.46 -1.45
CA GLN A 166 -0.56 -18.62 -0.94
C GLN A 166 -1.10 -19.99 -1.41
N PRO A 167 -0.66 -20.54 -2.51
CA PRO A 167 0.10 -19.98 -3.63
C PRO A 167 -0.81 -19.33 -4.68
N CYS A 168 -2.13 -19.36 -4.48
CA CYS A 168 -3.15 -18.75 -5.31
C CYS A 168 -4.27 -18.20 -4.42
N SER A 169 -5.07 -17.30 -4.98
CA SER A 169 -6.26 -16.73 -4.33
C SER A 169 -7.40 -16.63 -5.33
N VAL A 170 -8.64 -16.57 -4.84
CA VAL A 170 -9.79 -16.21 -5.65
C VAL A 170 -9.61 -14.78 -6.16
N LEU A 171 -9.80 -14.59 -7.46
CA LEU A 171 -9.76 -13.28 -8.11
C LEU A 171 -11.18 -12.70 -8.07
N ALA A 172 -11.47 -11.95 -7.01
CA ALA A 172 -12.78 -11.37 -6.78
C ALA A 172 -12.99 -10.08 -7.61
N ASP A 173 -14.21 -9.85 -8.07
CA ASP A 173 -14.66 -8.58 -8.64
C ASP A 173 -15.10 -7.61 -7.54
N LEU A 174 -15.59 -8.17 -6.42
CA LEU A 174 -16.03 -7.45 -5.24
C LEU A 174 -15.64 -8.23 -3.98
N THR A 175 -15.13 -7.52 -2.97
CA THR A 175 -14.94 -8.07 -1.63
C THR A 175 -15.72 -7.23 -0.63
N VAL A 176 -16.56 -7.87 0.19
CA VAL A 176 -17.25 -7.21 1.32
C VAL A 176 -16.55 -7.61 2.61
N THR A 177 -15.89 -6.65 3.26
CA THR A 177 -15.09 -6.88 4.46
C THR A 177 -15.72 -6.25 5.69
N PHE A 178 -15.54 -6.88 6.88
CA PHE A 178 -16.33 -6.57 8.07
C PHE A 178 -15.48 -6.08 9.24
N ILE A 179 -16.07 -5.22 10.09
CA ILE A 179 -15.58 -4.74 11.40
C ILE A 179 -14.25 -3.99 11.31
N GLY A 180 -13.23 -4.59 10.72
CA GLY A 180 -11.92 -3.99 10.49
C GLY A 180 -11.37 -4.34 9.10
N LYS A 181 -10.92 -3.33 8.33
CA LYS A 181 -10.22 -3.54 7.06
C LYS A 181 -8.87 -4.20 7.32
N LYS A 182 -8.55 -5.26 6.58
CA LYS A 182 -7.34 -6.05 6.81
C LYS A 182 -6.14 -5.45 6.06
N VAL A 183 -4.97 -5.51 6.67
CA VAL A 183 -3.70 -5.07 6.06
C VAL A 183 -3.50 -5.70 4.69
N GLY A 184 -3.70 -7.01 4.60
CA GLY A 184 -3.47 -7.78 3.38
C GLY A 184 -4.35 -7.41 2.18
N GLN A 185 -5.48 -6.73 2.41
CA GLN A 185 -6.34 -6.24 1.32
C GLN A 185 -5.72 -5.06 0.56
N TYR A 186 -4.74 -4.37 1.17
CA TYR A 186 -4.13 -3.15 0.65
C TYR A 186 -2.62 -3.29 0.38
N LEU A 187 -2.03 -4.44 0.68
CA LEU A 187 -0.61 -4.69 0.59
C LEU A 187 -0.31 -5.82 -0.39
N ALA A 188 0.84 -5.77 -1.04
CA ALA A 188 1.34 -6.80 -1.98
C ALA A 188 0.32 -7.13 -3.10
N ASP A 189 -0.17 -8.39 -3.14
CA ASP A 189 -1.10 -8.87 -4.15
C ASP A 189 -2.57 -8.49 -3.84
N GLY A 190 -2.86 -8.07 -2.61
CA GLY A 190 -4.22 -7.80 -2.13
C GLY A 190 -5.08 -6.95 -3.05
N PRO A 191 -4.60 -5.78 -3.55
CA PRO A 191 -5.38 -4.96 -4.46
C PRO A 191 -5.78 -5.65 -5.77
N ASP A 192 -4.98 -6.60 -6.26
CA ASP A 192 -5.25 -7.33 -7.51
C ASP A 192 -6.30 -8.43 -7.31
N TYR A 193 -6.42 -8.98 -6.09
CA TYR A 193 -7.33 -10.07 -5.79
C TYR A 193 -8.65 -9.64 -5.17
N CYS A 194 -8.71 -8.49 -4.48
CA CYS A 194 -9.93 -8.05 -3.78
C CYS A 194 -10.98 -7.42 -4.69
N GLY A 195 -10.61 -6.96 -5.88
CA GLY A 195 -11.50 -6.16 -6.72
C GLY A 195 -11.96 -4.88 -6.02
N GLU A 196 -13.22 -4.49 -6.21
CA GLU A 196 -13.80 -3.41 -5.42
C GLU A 196 -13.97 -3.85 -3.97
N LEU A 197 -13.54 -3.00 -3.04
CA LEU A 197 -13.58 -3.32 -1.61
C LEU A 197 -14.67 -2.51 -0.90
N LEU A 198 -15.74 -3.17 -0.46
CA LEU A 198 -16.79 -2.60 0.37
C LEU A 198 -16.53 -2.93 1.84
N PHE A 199 -16.79 -1.97 2.71
CA PHE A 199 -16.62 -2.12 4.15
C PHE A 199 -17.96 -1.97 4.87
N ASP A 200 -18.31 -2.97 5.68
CA ASP A 200 -19.45 -2.94 6.58
C ASP A 200 -18.95 -3.12 8.02
N ASP A 201 -19.28 -2.19 8.89
CA ASP A 201 -18.86 -2.25 10.29
C ASP A 201 -19.76 -3.12 11.16
N LEU A 202 -20.78 -3.76 10.58
CA LEU A 202 -21.79 -4.59 11.23
C LEU A 202 -22.51 -3.91 12.40
N GLY A 203 -22.46 -2.57 12.49
CA GLY A 203 -23.01 -1.83 13.60
C GLY A 203 -22.22 -1.91 14.88
N VAL A 204 -20.94 -2.30 14.81
CA VAL A 204 -20.00 -2.31 15.94
C VAL A 204 -19.68 -0.88 16.35
N SER A 205 -19.76 -0.59 17.65
CA SER A 205 -19.61 0.76 18.19
C SER A 205 -18.21 1.35 17.96
N SER A 206 -18.14 2.67 17.89
CA SER A 206 -16.87 3.40 17.82
C SER A 206 -16.01 3.17 19.07
N GLN A 207 -16.60 2.86 20.22
CA GLN A 207 -15.90 2.54 21.45
C GLN A 207 -15.10 1.24 21.33
N VAL A 208 -15.67 0.20 20.73
CA VAL A 208 -14.97 -1.06 20.43
C VAL A 208 -13.80 -0.80 19.48
N LYS A 209 -14.03 -0.09 18.37
CA LYS A 209 -13.00 0.23 17.37
C LYS A 209 -11.84 1.06 17.96
N SER A 210 -12.13 2.04 18.80
CA SER A 210 -11.09 2.88 19.45
C SER A 210 -10.28 2.15 20.51
N GLY A 211 -10.76 1.03 21.03
CA GLY A 211 -10.05 0.21 22.01
C GLY A 211 -8.95 -0.68 21.43
N GLU A 212 -8.93 -0.85 20.10
CA GLU A 212 -7.94 -1.69 19.42
C GLU A 212 -6.99 -0.84 18.55
N PRO A 213 -5.67 -0.85 18.80
CA PRO A 213 -4.72 -0.11 17.97
C PRO A 213 -4.64 -0.73 16.58
N PRO A 214 -4.60 0.09 15.52
CA PRO A 214 -4.42 -0.42 14.16
C PRO A 214 -2.98 -0.89 13.93
N ALA A 215 -2.81 -1.83 13.02
CA ALA A 215 -1.50 -2.27 12.54
C ALA A 215 -0.86 -1.24 11.59
N LEU A 216 -1.69 -0.53 10.79
CA LEU A 216 -1.29 0.49 9.83
C LEU A 216 -2.27 1.66 9.81
N TYR A 217 -1.75 2.87 9.55
CA TYR A 217 -2.55 4.01 9.11
C TYR A 217 -2.42 4.23 7.60
N VAL A 218 -3.54 4.46 6.94
CA VAL A 218 -3.52 4.86 5.53
C VAL A 218 -3.18 6.34 5.42
N ILE A 219 -2.27 6.66 4.48
CA ILE A 219 -1.93 8.05 4.17
C ILE A 219 -3.08 8.65 3.36
N GLU A 220 -3.69 9.69 3.91
CA GLU A 220 -4.82 10.41 3.33
C GLU A 220 -4.51 11.91 3.22
N SER A 221 -5.17 12.59 2.29
CA SER A 221 -4.95 14.03 2.03
C SER A 221 -5.19 14.91 3.26
N GLY A 222 -6.07 14.47 4.17
CA GLY A 222 -6.39 15.20 5.41
C GLY A 222 -5.36 15.03 6.53
N ASN A 223 -4.43 14.09 6.42
CA ASN A 223 -3.45 13.80 7.48
C ASN A 223 -1.98 13.99 7.06
N ILE A 224 -1.73 14.63 5.92
CA ILE A 224 -0.39 15.04 5.50
C ILE A 224 -0.12 16.51 5.82
N LEU A 225 1.15 16.83 6.00
CA LEU A 225 1.61 18.21 6.10
C LEU A 225 2.21 18.67 4.77
N LEU A 226 1.83 19.87 4.35
CA LEU A 226 2.41 20.49 3.16
C LEU A 226 3.38 21.61 3.58
N PRO A 227 4.43 21.88 2.77
CA PRO A 227 5.26 23.05 2.99
C PRO A 227 4.42 24.33 3.07
N GLU A 228 4.83 25.26 3.92
CA GLU A 228 4.12 26.52 4.12
C GLU A 228 3.85 27.28 2.81
N LYS A 229 2.70 27.93 2.72
CA LYS A 229 2.39 28.81 1.60
C LYS A 229 3.33 29.99 1.57
N ARG A 230 3.91 30.27 0.39
CA ARG A 230 4.83 31.40 0.21
C ARG A 230 4.12 32.73 0.47
N LYS A 231 4.78 33.61 1.26
CA LYS A 231 4.34 34.98 1.48
C LYS A 231 4.77 35.85 0.27
N GLN A 232 4.13 36.99 0.06
CA GLN A 232 4.50 37.89 -1.05
C GLN A 232 5.94 38.40 -0.93
N ASN A 233 6.38 38.70 0.29
CA ASN A 233 7.76 39.09 0.57
C ASN A 233 8.61 37.87 0.93
N SER A 234 8.79 36.97 -0.04
CA SER A 234 9.61 35.76 0.13
C SER A 234 10.80 35.76 -0.80
N HIS A 235 11.91 35.14 -0.38
CA HIS A 235 13.12 34.96 -1.20
C HIS A 235 13.56 33.47 -1.21
N LYS A 236 14.33 33.10 -2.23
CA LYS A 236 14.70 31.70 -2.53
C LYS A 236 15.32 30.93 -1.35
N ASN A 237 16.11 31.57 -0.52
CA ASN A 237 16.80 30.92 0.61
C ASN A 237 15.84 30.45 1.73
N GLN A 238 14.58 30.90 1.75
CA GLN A 238 13.59 30.48 2.73
C GLN A 238 12.98 29.12 2.43
N PHE A 239 13.16 28.61 1.21
CA PHE A 239 12.54 27.37 0.73
C PHE A 239 13.54 26.23 0.52
N GLY A 240 14.65 26.27 1.27
CA GLY A 240 15.69 25.27 1.25
C GLY A 240 16.67 25.37 0.08
N HIS A 241 17.87 24.90 0.33
CA HIS A 241 18.88 24.64 -0.68
C HIS A 241 19.18 23.14 -0.70
N LEU A 242 18.66 22.44 -1.72
CA LEU A 242 18.91 21.03 -1.92
C LEU A 242 20.21 20.82 -2.68
N LEU A 243 21.08 19.97 -2.16
CA LEU A 243 22.22 19.42 -2.86
C LEU A 243 21.93 17.99 -3.29
N ILE A 244 21.98 17.71 -4.59
CA ILE A 244 21.85 16.36 -5.13
C ILE A 244 23.22 15.84 -5.56
N ILE A 245 23.59 14.65 -5.10
CA ILE A 245 24.85 13.99 -5.44
C ILE A 245 24.53 12.69 -6.17
N GLY A 246 24.84 12.65 -7.47
CA GLY A 246 24.49 11.53 -8.34
C GLY A 246 25.07 11.65 -9.74
N GLY A 247 24.43 11.05 -10.74
CA GLY A 247 24.74 11.28 -12.15
C GLY A 247 26.12 10.82 -12.60
N ASP A 248 26.47 9.53 -12.40
CA ASP A 248 27.65 8.91 -13.03
C ASP A 248 27.43 8.75 -14.55
N ARG A 249 28.46 8.32 -15.25
CA ARG A 249 28.45 8.11 -16.72
C ARG A 249 27.25 7.30 -17.16
N GLY A 250 26.45 7.84 -18.07
CA GLY A 250 25.25 7.22 -18.60
C GLY A 250 24.04 7.25 -17.66
N MET A 251 24.15 7.81 -16.43
CA MET A 251 23.10 7.82 -15.43
C MET A 251 22.66 9.23 -14.97
N SER A 252 23.04 10.27 -15.70
CA SER A 252 22.68 11.68 -15.38
C SER A 252 21.16 11.94 -15.44
N GLY A 253 20.40 11.12 -16.17
CA GLY A 253 18.94 11.24 -16.26
C GLY A 253 18.23 11.06 -14.91
N ALA A 254 18.66 10.12 -14.06
CA ALA A 254 18.12 9.89 -12.73
C ALA A 254 18.25 11.15 -11.85
N THR A 255 19.44 11.76 -11.86
CA THR A 255 19.70 13.00 -11.13
C THR A 255 18.87 14.17 -11.67
N MET A 256 18.67 14.23 -12.99
CA MET A 256 17.82 15.22 -13.64
C MET A 256 16.36 15.12 -13.19
N LEU A 257 15.81 13.89 -13.16
CA LEU A 257 14.43 13.64 -12.72
C LEU A 257 14.23 14.07 -11.26
N ALA A 258 15.15 13.69 -10.36
CA ALA A 258 15.10 14.11 -8.96
C ALA A 258 15.18 15.65 -8.81
N ALA A 259 16.06 16.30 -9.57
CA ALA A 259 16.23 17.75 -9.53
C ALA A 259 14.98 18.49 -10.03
N GLN A 260 14.40 18.05 -11.15
CA GLN A 260 13.16 18.62 -11.68
C GLN A 260 11.99 18.45 -10.72
N ALA A 261 11.84 17.27 -10.11
CA ALA A 261 10.82 17.01 -9.11
C ALA A 261 10.97 17.98 -7.92
N ALA A 262 12.18 18.18 -7.42
CA ALA A 262 12.45 19.08 -6.31
C ALA A 262 12.13 20.56 -6.66
N LEU A 263 12.48 21.02 -7.84
CA LEU A 263 12.12 22.37 -8.31
C LEU A 263 10.60 22.55 -8.37
N ARG A 264 9.89 21.57 -8.95
CA ARG A 264 8.42 21.58 -9.07
C ARG A 264 7.71 21.45 -7.71
N ALA A 265 8.35 20.82 -6.73
CA ALA A 265 7.87 20.75 -5.34
C ALA A 265 8.13 22.04 -4.54
N GLY A 266 8.81 23.01 -5.13
CA GLY A 266 8.98 24.34 -4.53
C GLY A 266 10.29 24.57 -3.80
N THR A 267 11.30 23.74 -3.98
CA THR A 267 12.66 24.00 -3.45
C THR A 267 13.20 25.33 -3.98
N GLY A 268 13.80 26.14 -3.11
CA GLY A 268 14.26 27.49 -3.47
C GLY A 268 15.55 27.51 -4.30
N LEU A 269 16.46 26.58 -4.03
CA LEU A 269 17.75 26.41 -4.70
C LEU A 269 18.06 24.91 -4.85
N VAL A 270 18.48 24.48 -6.05
CA VAL A 270 18.91 23.11 -6.32
C VAL A 270 20.31 23.13 -6.92
N SER A 271 21.28 22.59 -6.18
CA SER A 271 22.63 22.30 -6.66
C SER A 271 22.77 20.82 -6.96
N VAL A 272 23.47 20.50 -8.03
CA VAL A 272 23.66 19.12 -8.47
C VAL A 272 25.16 18.86 -8.66
N LEU A 273 25.69 17.85 -7.99
CA LEU A 273 27.04 17.35 -8.21
C LEU A 273 26.97 16.06 -9.03
N VAL A 274 27.62 16.07 -10.19
CA VAL A 274 27.66 14.95 -11.13
C VAL A 274 29.08 14.59 -11.55
N HIS A 275 29.23 13.45 -12.18
CA HIS A 275 30.49 13.08 -12.82
C HIS A 275 30.90 14.18 -13.85
N PRO A 276 32.18 14.57 -13.96
CA PRO A 276 32.62 15.65 -14.85
C PRO A 276 32.13 15.55 -16.30
N GLU A 277 32.07 14.35 -16.84
CA GLU A 277 31.59 14.12 -18.21
C GLU A 277 30.07 14.34 -18.38
N CYS A 278 29.31 14.43 -17.28
CA CYS A 278 27.85 14.64 -17.30
C CYS A 278 27.42 16.10 -17.11
N LEU A 279 28.36 17.02 -16.89
CA LEU A 279 28.06 18.45 -16.62
C LEU A 279 27.20 19.07 -17.73
N SER A 280 27.49 18.82 -19.00
CA SER A 280 26.77 19.40 -20.12
C SER A 280 25.32 18.92 -20.23
N HIS A 281 25.02 17.70 -19.77
CA HIS A 281 23.68 17.11 -19.87
C HIS A 281 22.69 17.83 -18.96
N LEU A 282 23.10 18.19 -17.75
CA LEU A 282 22.22 18.86 -16.77
C LEU A 282 22.16 20.36 -16.99
N SER A 283 23.15 20.95 -17.65
CA SER A 283 23.18 22.38 -17.98
C SER A 283 22.03 22.79 -18.96
N ALA A 284 21.31 21.84 -19.51
CA ALA A 284 20.09 22.08 -20.29
C ALA A 284 18.90 22.59 -19.43
N VAL A 285 18.96 22.44 -18.10
CA VAL A 285 17.96 22.99 -17.16
C VAL A 285 18.58 24.20 -16.47
N PRO A 286 18.24 25.42 -16.90
CA PRO A 286 18.92 26.64 -16.46
C PRO A 286 18.71 27.00 -14.98
N GLU A 287 17.70 26.39 -14.33
CA GLU A 287 17.39 26.57 -12.91
C GLU A 287 18.36 25.81 -11.99
N LEU A 288 19.14 24.86 -12.52
CA LEU A 288 20.07 24.05 -11.75
C LEU A 288 21.46 24.67 -11.67
N MET A 289 22.08 24.58 -10.51
CA MET A 289 23.48 24.88 -10.31
C MET A 289 24.27 23.57 -10.42
N VAL A 290 24.88 23.31 -11.58
CA VAL A 290 25.53 22.03 -11.87
C VAL A 290 27.05 22.17 -11.76
N GLU A 291 27.64 21.26 -10.96
CA GLU A 291 29.10 21.25 -10.72
C GLU A 291 29.60 19.77 -10.68
N SER A 292 30.92 19.62 -10.68
CA SER A 292 31.56 18.31 -10.58
C SER A 292 31.60 17.80 -9.13
N TRP A 293 31.61 16.49 -8.96
CA TRP A 293 31.85 15.82 -7.67
C TRP A 293 33.12 16.34 -6.94
N ASP A 294 34.12 16.84 -7.67
CA ASP A 294 35.35 17.38 -7.10
C ASP A 294 35.10 18.62 -6.21
N GLN A 295 33.92 19.25 -6.33
CA GLN A 295 33.53 20.43 -5.57
C GLN A 295 32.72 20.09 -4.29
N ILE A 296 32.62 18.80 -3.91
CA ILE A 296 31.72 18.33 -2.84
C ILE A 296 31.93 19.05 -1.51
N GLU A 297 33.20 19.21 -1.05
CA GLU A 297 33.51 19.79 0.27
C GLU A 297 32.96 21.22 0.40
N GLY A 298 33.13 22.04 -0.64
CA GLY A 298 32.64 23.43 -0.64
C GLY A 298 31.11 23.56 -0.74
N LYS A 299 30.39 22.50 -1.13
CA LYS A 299 28.94 22.52 -1.32
C LYS A 299 28.15 21.93 -0.15
N LEU A 300 28.74 21.03 0.60
CA LEU A 300 28.10 20.43 1.77
C LEU A 300 27.62 21.48 2.77
N ASP A 301 28.41 22.52 3.03
CA ASP A 301 28.07 23.58 3.99
C ASP A 301 26.92 24.48 3.53
N GLN A 302 26.79 24.69 2.23
CA GLN A 302 25.77 25.57 1.64
C GLN A 302 24.36 24.91 1.64
N ALA A 303 24.28 23.60 1.57
CA ALA A 303 23.02 22.87 1.51
C ALA A 303 22.27 22.89 2.84
N SER A 304 20.95 22.92 2.81
CA SER A 304 20.06 22.67 3.96
C SER A 304 19.64 21.20 4.05
N VAL A 305 19.61 20.49 2.93
CA VAL A 305 19.28 19.07 2.79
C VAL A 305 20.10 18.47 1.66
N ILE A 306 20.41 17.18 1.76
CA ILE A 306 21.20 16.49 0.74
C ILE A 306 20.42 15.25 0.28
N LEU A 307 20.34 15.05 -1.03
CA LEU A 307 19.91 13.81 -1.68
C LEU A 307 21.13 13.14 -2.33
N VAL A 308 21.36 11.88 -2.00
CA VAL A 308 22.45 11.11 -2.59
C VAL A 308 21.94 9.78 -3.15
N GLY A 309 22.41 9.41 -4.34
CA GLY A 309 22.14 8.10 -4.91
C GLY A 309 21.54 8.05 -6.31
N PRO A 310 20.63 8.97 -6.73
CA PRO A 310 20.11 8.97 -8.09
C PRO A 310 21.22 8.95 -9.15
N GLY A 311 21.38 7.81 -9.82
CA GLY A 311 22.42 7.63 -10.83
C GLY A 311 23.88 7.74 -10.33
N LEU A 312 24.15 7.59 -9.03
CA LEU A 312 25.49 7.75 -8.46
C LEU A 312 26.48 6.67 -8.89
N GLY A 313 25.97 5.45 -9.17
CA GLY A 313 26.82 4.29 -9.53
C GLY A 313 27.64 3.79 -8.35
N GLN A 314 28.68 2.99 -8.66
CA GLN A 314 29.55 2.37 -7.65
C GLN A 314 31.04 2.60 -7.90
N SER A 315 31.39 3.61 -8.67
CA SER A 315 32.77 3.99 -8.97
C SER A 315 33.52 4.38 -7.70
N LYS A 316 34.87 4.41 -7.77
CA LYS A 316 35.70 4.87 -6.66
C LYS A 316 35.36 6.31 -6.27
N ALA A 317 35.04 7.16 -7.24
CA ALA A 317 34.64 8.54 -7.02
C ALA A 317 33.28 8.61 -6.29
N ALA A 318 32.29 7.78 -6.69
CA ALA A 318 31.02 7.66 -6.00
C ALA A 318 31.18 7.28 -4.50
N LYS A 319 32.05 6.30 -4.22
CA LYS A 319 32.38 5.90 -2.84
C LYS A 319 33.05 7.02 -2.04
N SER A 320 33.90 7.83 -2.67
CA SER A 320 34.48 9.01 -2.01
C SER A 320 33.42 10.05 -1.66
N CYS A 321 32.40 10.25 -2.51
CA CYS A 321 31.27 11.10 -2.20
C CYS A 321 30.49 10.61 -0.95
N LEU A 322 30.25 9.30 -0.84
CA LEU A 322 29.57 8.73 0.35
C LEU A 322 30.43 8.93 1.62
N GLN A 323 31.76 8.78 1.54
CA GLN A 323 32.64 9.01 2.68
C GLN A 323 32.59 10.46 3.19
N ALA A 324 32.52 11.44 2.28
CA ALA A 324 32.40 12.85 2.64
C ALA A 324 31.11 13.15 3.43
N LEU A 325 30.05 12.36 3.23
CA LEU A 325 28.78 12.52 3.91
C LEU A 325 28.77 11.99 5.36
N LEU A 326 29.72 11.15 5.77
CA LEU A 326 29.74 10.58 7.12
C LEU A 326 29.87 11.63 8.23
N SER A 327 30.48 12.78 7.96
CA SER A 327 30.63 13.89 8.92
C SER A 327 29.45 14.88 8.89
N VAL A 328 28.52 14.74 7.96
CA VAL A 328 27.44 15.70 7.74
C VAL A 328 26.33 15.51 8.78
N LYS A 329 25.93 16.61 9.43
CA LYS A 329 24.83 16.62 10.42
C LYS A 329 23.50 17.13 9.85
N LYS A 330 23.41 17.28 8.53
CA LYS A 330 22.21 17.76 7.84
C LYS A 330 21.25 16.62 7.51
N PRO A 331 19.97 16.92 7.29
CA PRO A 331 19.02 15.94 6.79
C PRO A 331 19.50 15.32 5.47
N LEU A 332 19.36 13.99 5.35
CA LEU A 332 19.79 13.22 4.19
C LEU A 332 18.63 12.38 3.63
N VAL A 333 18.52 12.36 2.31
CA VAL A 333 17.74 11.35 1.59
C VAL A 333 18.71 10.46 0.84
N ILE A 334 18.58 9.15 1.02
CA ILE A 334 19.49 8.15 0.45
C ILE A 334 18.66 7.18 -0.40
N ASP A 335 18.97 7.11 -1.68
CA ASP A 335 18.25 6.28 -2.65
C ASP A 335 19.22 5.52 -3.56
N ALA A 336 18.71 4.55 -4.27
CA ALA A 336 19.40 3.82 -5.35
C ALA A 336 20.82 3.35 -4.94
N SER A 337 21.84 3.68 -5.72
CA SER A 337 23.21 3.20 -5.53
C SER A 337 23.88 3.62 -4.20
N ALA A 338 23.31 4.58 -3.48
CA ALA A 338 23.80 5.00 -2.16
C ALA A 338 23.23 4.15 -1.01
N LEU A 339 22.28 3.26 -1.27
CA LEU A 339 21.72 2.33 -0.29
C LEU A 339 22.73 1.21 0.02
N ASP A 340 23.71 1.53 0.85
CA ASP A 340 24.77 0.63 1.32
C ASP A 340 24.67 0.41 2.82
N SER A 341 24.71 -0.86 3.25
CA SER A 341 24.50 -1.23 4.66
C SER A 341 25.58 -0.66 5.58
N HIS A 342 26.86 -0.63 5.16
CA HIS A 342 27.96 -0.08 5.98
C HIS A 342 27.83 1.43 6.11
N PHE A 343 27.48 2.11 5.02
CA PHE A 343 27.26 3.54 5.01
C PHE A 343 26.11 3.92 5.96
N LEU A 344 24.95 3.26 5.86
CA LEU A 344 23.79 3.52 6.69
C LEU A 344 24.06 3.26 8.18
N ILE A 345 24.74 2.17 8.53
CA ILE A 345 25.11 1.85 9.92
C ILE A 345 26.01 2.94 10.51
N SER A 346 26.88 3.55 9.67
CA SER A 346 27.78 4.60 10.10
C SER A 346 27.07 5.94 10.34
N LEU A 347 25.91 6.15 9.70
CA LEU A 347 25.11 7.38 9.86
C LEU A 347 24.17 7.34 11.07
N LYS A 348 23.42 6.24 11.25
CA LYS A 348 22.41 6.01 12.31
C LYS A 348 21.75 7.28 12.83
N SER A 349 20.77 7.81 12.11
CA SER A 349 20.17 9.10 12.45
C SER A 349 18.71 9.16 11.99
N ASP A 350 17.86 9.64 12.88
CA ASP A 350 16.46 9.97 12.61
C ASP A 350 16.26 11.10 11.56
N ARG A 351 17.35 11.77 11.17
CA ARG A 351 17.37 12.77 10.08
C ARG A 351 17.59 12.17 8.71
N VAL A 352 17.73 10.84 8.62
CA VAL A 352 17.96 10.12 7.36
C VAL A 352 16.67 9.50 6.90
N VAL A 353 16.32 9.71 5.63
CA VAL A 353 15.26 8.99 4.93
C VAL A 353 15.89 8.07 3.90
N ILE A 354 15.52 6.80 3.90
CA ILE A 354 15.89 5.83 2.86
C ILE A 354 14.66 5.46 2.04
N THR A 355 14.87 5.26 0.72
CA THR A 355 13.78 4.97 -0.21
C THR A 355 13.99 3.66 -1.00
N PRO A 356 14.22 2.51 -0.32
CA PRO A 356 14.52 1.28 -1.02
C PRO A 356 13.30 0.70 -1.76
N HIS A 357 13.51 0.17 -2.97
CA HIS A 357 12.61 -0.81 -3.57
C HIS A 357 12.85 -2.21 -2.96
N PRO A 358 11.98 -3.23 -3.17
CA PRO A 358 12.14 -4.54 -2.53
C PRO A 358 13.51 -5.20 -2.73
N GLY A 359 14.12 -5.06 -3.92
CA GLY A 359 15.45 -5.60 -4.19
C GLY A 359 16.57 -4.90 -3.42
N GLU A 360 16.49 -3.57 -3.26
CA GLU A 360 17.42 -2.78 -2.44
C GLU A 360 17.25 -3.12 -0.95
N ALA A 361 16.01 -3.23 -0.49
CA ALA A 361 15.71 -3.66 0.88
C ALA A 361 16.26 -5.06 1.17
N ALA A 362 16.13 -5.99 0.22
CA ALA A 362 16.69 -7.32 0.31
C ALA A 362 18.22 -7.30 0.49
N SER A 363 18.91 -6.49 -0.31
CA SER A 363 20.36 -6.29 -0.18
C SER A 363 20.75 -5.71 1.19
N LEU A 364 20.03 -4.67 1.65
CA LEU A 364 20.27 -4.03 2.95
C LEU A 364 20.06 -4.98 4.13
N LEU A 365 19.07 -5.88 4.04
CA LEU A 365 18.70 -6.83 5.09
C LEU A 365 19.40 -8.18 4.97
N SER A 366 20.17 -8.43 3.90
CA SER A 366 20.74 -9.74 3.58
C SER A 366 19.66 -10.83 3.41
N LEU A 367 18.57 -10.46 2.73
CA LEU A 367 17.45 -11.31 2.35
C LEU A 367 17.37 -11.44 0.84
N THR A 368 16.50 -12.32 0.36
CA THR A 368 16.06 -12.34 -1.03
C THR A 368 14.89 -11.34 -1.25
N THR A 369 14.67 -10.92 -2.48
CA THR A 369 13.52 -10.08 -2.83
C THR A 369 12.19 -10.78 -2.53
N ALA A 370 12.13 -12.10 -2.70
CA ALA A 370 10.97 -12.92 -2.37
C ALA A 370 10.65 -12.89 -0.86
N GLU A 371 11.67 -13.00 0.01
CA GLU A 371 11.49 -12.89 1.46
C GLU A 371 11.00 -11.48 1.88
N VAL A 372 11.50 -10.42 1.26
CA VAL A 372 10.98 -9.06 1.51
C VAL A 372 9.51 -8.94 1.08
N GLN A 373 9.16 -9.48 -0.09
CA GLN A 373 7.80 -9.41 -0.61
C GLN A 373 6.81 -10.31 0.14
N SER A 374 7.28 -11.42 0.73
CA SER A 374 6.43 -12.32 1.50
C SER A 374 5.94 -11.71 2.83
N ASP A 375 6.70 -10.75 3.38
CA ASP A 375 6.29 -9.98 4.58
C ASP A 375 6.90 -8.57 4.56
N ARG A 376 6.25 -7.68 3.83
CA ARG A 376 6.69 -6.29 3.65
C ARG A 376 6.65 -5.49 4.96
N MET A 377 5.70 -5.79 5.85
CA MET A 377 5.60 -5.15 7.16
C MET A 377 6.84 -5.46 8.01
N GLN A 378 7.19 -6.74 8.11
CA GLN A 378 8.37 -7.17 8.85
C GLN A 378 9.66 -6.63 8.22
N ALA A 379 9.76 -6.61 6.88
CA ALA A 379 10.92 -6.04 6.18
C ALA A 379 11.08 -4.55 6.47
N SER A 380 9.99 -3.77 6.44
CA SER A 380 9.99 -2.34 6.79
C SER A 380 10.45 -2.12 8.24
N GLN A 381 9.93 -2.90 9.19
CA GLN A 381 10.33 -2.82 10.58
C GLN A 381 11.83 -3.11 10.77
N ARG A 382 12.36 -4.16 10.11
CA ARG A 382 13.78 -4.51 10.16
C ARG A 382 14.69 -3.41 9.60
N LEU A 383 14.27 -2.70 8.55
CA LEU A 383 15.03 -1.55 8.03
C LEU A 383 15.18 -0.45 9.08
N VAL A 384 14.07 -0.08 9.72
CA VAL A 384 14.04 0.94 10.76
C VAL A 384 14.86 0.54 11.99
N ASP A 385 14.72 -0.70 12.45
CA ASP A 385 15.44 -1.20 13.64
C ASP A 385 16.94 -1.30 13.39
N LYS A 386 17.34 -1.74 12.18
CA LYS A 386 18.76 -1.93 11.84
C LYS A 386 19.50 -0.62 11.65
N PHE A 387 18.87 0.35 10.98
CA PHE A 387 19.55 1.57 10.54
C PHE A 387 19.16 2.82 11.32
N GLU A 388 18.09 2.78 12.13
CA GLU A 388 17.57 3.91 12.92
C GLU A 388 17.23 5.13 12.05
N VAL A 389 16.57 4.92 10.93
CA VAL A 389 16.20 5.91 9.91
C VAL A 389 14.68 5.94 9.68
N VAL A 390 14.19 6.90 8.92
CA VAL A 390 12.88 6.82 8.29
C VAL A 390 12.99 5.98 7.01
N SER A 391 12.17 4.95 6.89
CA SER A 391 12.14 4.04 5.74
C SER A 391 10.92 4.28 4.87
N VAL A 392 11.11 4.37 3.55
CA VAL A 392 10.08 4.34 2.52
C VAL A 392 10.28 3.07 1.70
N LEU A 393 9.63 1.97 2.08
CA LEU A 393 9.69 0.72 1.32
C LEU A 393 8.73 0.79 0.15
N LYS A 394 9.29 1.04 -1.04
CA LYS A 394 8.53 1.23 -2.30
C LYS A 394 7.81 -0.04 -2.77
N GLY A 395 6.73 0.10 -3.53
CA GLY A 395 5.94 -0.97 -4.16
C GLY A 395 4.44 -0.76 -4.00
N SER A 396 3.63 -1.73 -4.45
CA SER A 396 2.18 -1.75 -4.20
C SER A 396 1.93 -1.74 -2.69
N GLY A 397 1.21 -0.74 -2.17
CA GLY A 397 1.17 -0.47 -0.75
C GLY A 397 2.53 0.03 -0.23
N THR A 398 3.04 1.16 -0.72
CA THR A 398 4.29 1.76 -0.21
C THR A 398 4.18 2.06 1.28
N LEU A 399 5.14 1.54 2.07
CA LEU A 399 5.19 1.71 3.52
C LEU A 399 6.13 2.85 3.91
N VAL A 400 5.68 3.72 4.81
CA VAL A 400 6.49 4.76 5.45
C VAL A 400 6.55 4.49 6.94
N GLN A 401 7.76 4.32 7.49
CA GLN A 401 7.93 3.93 8.88
C GLN A 401 9.12 4.62 9.53
N GLN A 402 8.98 4.94 10.80
CA GLN A 402 10.05 5.36 11.70
C GLN A 402 9.99 4.60 13.02
N LYS A 403 11.07 4.63 13.80
CA LYS A 403 11.17 3.95 15.10
C LYS A 403 10.09 4.46 16.06
N GLY A 404 9.35 3.54 16.64
CA GLY A 404 8.34 3.84 17.67
C GLY A 404 7.03 4.42 17.16
N SER A 405 6.81 4.48 15.84
CA SER A 405 5.52 4.88 15.26
C SER A 405 4.77 3.68 14.66
N ILE A 406 3.45 3.79 14.60
CA ILE A 406 2.64 2.91 13.76
C ILE A 406 3.01 3.21 12.30
N PRO A 407 3.29 2.19 11.47
CA PRO A 407 3.64 2.40 10.08
C PRO A 407 2.49 3.02 9.28
N LEU A 408 2.85 3.76 8.25
CA LEU A 408 1.89 4.32 7.29
C LEU A 408 1.93 3.53 5.98
N ILE A 409 0.78 3.40 5.33
CA ILE A 409 0.67 2.80 4.01
C ILE A 409 0.05 3.79 3.01
N ASN A 410 0.64 3.89 1.83
CA ASN A 410 0.02 4.56 0.70
C ASN A 410 -0.69 3.53 -0.18
N VAL A 411 -1.99 3.71 -0.34
CA VAL A 411 -2.86 2.85 -1.15
C VAL A 411 -3.28 3.52 -2.47
N ARG A 412 -2.68 4.68 -2.78
CA ARG A 412 -2.96 5.47 -3.97
C ARG A 412 -1.91 5.22 -5.04
N GLY A 413 -2.24 5.59 -6.28
CA GLY A 413 -1.42 5.40 -7.46
C GLY A 413 -2.07 4.42 -8.44
N ASN A 414 -1.35 4.06 -9.49
CA ASN A 414 -1.80 3.12 -10.50
C ASN A 414 -0.63 2.29 -11.08
N PRO A 415 -0.88 1.20 -11.81
CA PRO A 415 0.15 0.34 -12.41
C PRO A 415 1.09 1.06 -13.40
N GLY A 416 0.67 2.16 -14.01
CA GLY A 416 1.51 3.00 -14.88
C GLY A 416 2.77 3.55 -14.21
N MET A 417 2.80 3.55 -12.86
CA MET A 417 3.99 3.93 -12.10
C MET A 417 5.13 2.89 -12.16
N ALA A 418 4.91 1.73 -12.76
CA ALA A 418 5.91 0.67 -12.88
C ALA A 418 6.92 0.93 -14.03
N VAL A 419 7.52 2.13 -14.06
CA VAL A 419 8.50 2.56 -15.06
C VAL A 419 9.75 3.14 -14.41
N ALA A 420 10.85 3.16 -15.17
CA ALA A 420 12.12 3.71 -14.72
C ALA A 420 12.02 5.20 -14.37
N GLY A 421 12.75 5.64 -13.33
CA GLY A 421 12.81 7.04 -12.91
C GLY A 421 11.76 7.46 -11.87
N MET A 422 10.74 6.66 -11.61
CA MET A 422 9.72 6.97 -10.59
C MET A 422 10.33 7.11 -9.19
N GLY A 423 11.29 6.24 -8.84
CA GLY A 423 12.03 6.34 -7.58
C GLY A 423 12.83 7.63 -7.45
N ASP A 424 13.50 8.05 -8.54
CA ASP A 424 14.29 9.29 -8.55
C ASP A 424 13.39 10.52 -8.31
N VAL A 425 12.21 10.56 -8.96
CA VAL A 425 11.20 11.61 -8.73
C VAL A 425 10.74 11.61 -7.28
N LEU A 426 10.40 10.45 -6.72
CA LEU A 426 9.99 10.34 -5.31
C LEU A 426 11.08 10.82 -4.36
N ALA A 427 12.33 10.40 -4.56
CA ALA A 427 13.46 10.85 -3.75
C ALA A 427 13.66 12.37 -3.83
N GLY A 428 13.48 12.96 -5.02
CA GLY A 428 13.47 14.40 -5.24
C GLY A 428 12.38 15.13 -4.46
N LEU A 429 11.15 14.57 -4.42
CA LEU A 429 10.02 15.11 -3.66
C LEU A 429 10.27 15.06 -2.15
N VAL A 430 10.75 13.93 -1.64
CA VAL A 430 11.09 13.76 -0.21
C VAL A 430 12.15 14.82 0.20
N ALA A 431 13.21 14.94 -0.60
CA ALA A 431 14.28 15.91 -0.32
C ALA A 431 13.77 17.37 -0.39
N ALA A 432 12.88 17.67 -1.33
CA ALA A 432 12.29 19.01 -1.45
C ALA A 432 11.45 19.38 -0.22
N PHE A 433 10.65 18.49 0.30
CA PHE A 433 9.80 18.75 1.46
C PHE A 433 10.62 18.81 2.74
N LEU A 434 11.62 17.95 2.88
CA LEU A 434 12.60 17.98 3.98
C LEU A 434 13.37 19.30 4.01
N GLY A 435 13.78 19.82 2.84
CA GLY A 435 14.43 21.11 2.70
C GLY A 435 13.52 22.30 3.00
N GLN A 436 12.20 22.12 2.97
CA GLN A 436 11.18 23.10 3.33
C GLN A 436 10.64 22.93 4.76
N ASN A 437 11.45 22.34 5.65
CA ASN A 437 11.26 22.23 7.10
C ASN A 437 10.18 21.21 7.55
N LEU A 438 9.75 20.29 6.71
CA LEU A 438 9.03 19.12 7.21
C LEU A 438 10.02 18.19 7.92
N THR A 439 9.55 17.48 8.93
CA THR A 439 10.34 16.40 9.54
C THR A 439 10.56 15.26 8.52
N PRO A 440 11.56 14.40 8.71
CA PRO A 440 11.82 13.27 7.80
C PRO A 440 10.60 12.38 7.55
N PHE A 441 9.81 12.11 8.58
CA PHE A 441 8.62 11.29 8.47
C PHE A 441 7.48 12.00 7.73
N GLU A 442 7.21 13.26 8.04
CA GLU A 442 6.22 14.08 7.35
C GLU A 442 6.59 14.30 5.87
N ALA A 443 7.87 14.56 5.58
CA ALA A 443 8.35 14.73 4.22
C ALA A 443 8.16 13.44 3.39
N ALA A 444 8.50 12.29 3.97
CA ALA A 444 8.30 10.98 3.34
C ALA A 444 6.81 10.69 3.09
N GLN A 445 5.96 10.89 4.11
CA GLN A 445 4.51 10.69 4.04
C GLN A 445 3.90 11.54 2.91
N SER A 446 4.17 12.84 2.92
CA SER A 446 3.58 13.77 1.95
C SER A 446 4.10 13.54 0.54
N ALA A 447 5.39 13.23 0.38
CA ALA A 447 5.98 12.93 -0.92
C ALA A 447 5.37 11.67 -1.55
N VAL A 448 5.21 10.60 -0.77
CA VAL A 448 4.62 9.34 -1.25
C VAL A 448 3.19 9.55 -1.75
N LEU A 449 2.36 10.27 -0.98
CA LEU A 449 0.98 10.54 -1.40
C LEU A 449 0.93 11.44 -2.65
N ILE A 450 1.68 12.54 -2.66
CA ILE A 450 1.67 13.48 -3.80
C ILE A 450 2.18 12.81 -5.08
N HIS A 451 3.20 11.97 -4.97
CA HIS A 451 3.73 11.18 -6.06
C HIS A 451 2.65 10.26 -6.67
N ALA A 452 1.90 9.58 -5.83
CA ALA A 452 0.79 8.70 -6.24
C ALA A 452 -0.39 9.47 -6.84
N LEU A 453 -0.80 10.59 -6.21
CA LEU A 453 -1.88 11.43 -6.73
C LEU A 453 -1.55 12.06 -8.09
N CYS A 454 -0.28 12.34 -8.38
CA CYS A 454 0.13 12.77 -9.73
C CYS A 454 -0.11 11.68 -10.77
N ALA A 455 0.14 10.42 -10.44
CA ALA A 455 -0.13 9.31 -11.36
C ALA A 455 -1.62 9.11 -11.62
N GLU A 456 -2.46 9.23 -10.58
CA GLU A 456 -3.91 9.18 -10.73
C GLU A 456 -4.44 10.37 -11.54
N GLU A 457 -3.93 11.58 -11.31
CA GLU A 457 -4.30 12.77 -12.08
C GLU A 457 -3.96 12.62 -13.58
N TYR A 458 -2.81 11.97 -13.88
CA TYR A 458 -2.47 11.65 -15.27
C TYR A 458 -3.49 10.70 -15.92
N ALA A 459 -3.94 9.70 -15.18
CA ALA A 459 -4.86 8.69 -15.67
C ALA A 459 -6.31 9.19 -15.87
N LEU A 460 -6.65 10.40 -15.40
CA LEU A 460 -7.96 11.00 -15.68
C LEU A 460 -8.17 11.32 -17.16
N ASP A 461 -7.10 11.67 -17.87
CA ASP A 461 -7.18 12.15 -19.25
C ASP A 461 -6.39 11.27 -20.24
N LYS A 462 -5.56 10.34 -19.75
CA LYS A 462 -4.63 9.54 -20.56
C LYS A 462 -4.58 8.10 -20.07
N ASP A 463 -4.19 7.18 -20.95
CA ASP A 463 -3.92 5.81 -20.59
C ASP A 463 -2.70 5.73 -19.65
N GLU A 464 -2.84 5.04 -18.54
CA GLU A 464 -1.78 4.91 -17.53
C GLU A 464 -0.53 4.20 -18.02
N ALA A 465 -0.64 3.32 -19.04
CA ALA A 465 0.49 2.65 -19.65
C ALA A 465 1.47 3.61 -20.36
N GLY A 466 1.02 4.83 -20.67
CA GLY A 466 1.86 5.88 -21.26
C GLY A 466 2.53 6.79 -20.25
N LEU A 467 2.33 6.58 -18.96
CA LEU A 467 2.91 7.42 -17.89
C LEU A 467 4.44 7.27 -17.83
N ILE A 468 5.13 8.42 -17.83
CA ILE A 468 6.59 8.47 -17.60
C ILE A 468 6.93 9.33 -16.37
N ALA A 469 8.09 9.11 -15.79
CA ALA A 469 8.49 9.76 -14.53
C ALA A 469 8.49 11.31 -14.59
N SER A 470 8.81 11.90 -15.74
CA SER A 470 8.77 13.37 -15.92
C SER A 470 7.36 13.94 -15.88
N ASP A 471 6.31 13.19 -16.24
CA ASP A 471 4.92 13.63 -16.14
C ASP A 471 4.51 13.89 -14.69
N ILE A 472 4.96 13.03 -13.78
CA ILE A 472 4.76 13.22 -12.32
C ILE A 472 5.26 14.59 -11.90
N SER A 473 6.52 14.92 -12.24
CA SER A 473 7.13 16.21 -11.86
C SER A 473 6.31 17.41 -12.38
N GLN A 474 5.73 17.31 -13.57
CA GLN A 474 4.90 18.37 -14.15
C GLN A 474 3.57 18.57 -13.42
N LEU A 475 3.00 17.49 -12.86
CA LEU A 475 1.72 17.50 -12.16
C LEU A 475 1.83 17.92 -10.68
N VAL A 476 3.01 17.86 -10.07
CA VAL A 476 3.23 18.23 -8.66
C VAL A 476 2.64 19.59 -8.28
N PRO A 477 2.85 20.70 -9.04
CA PRO A 477 2.28 21.99 -8.65
C PRO A 477 0.74 22.02 -8.66
N ARG A 478 0.11 21.24 -9.57
CA ARG A 478 -1.34 21.11 -9.64
C ARG A 478 -1.87 20.36 -8.40
N ILE A 479 -1.28 19.24 -8.06
CA ILE A 479 -1.68 18.45 -6.88
C ILE A 479 -1.47 19.25 -5.59
N LEU A 480 -0.34 19.94 -5.41
CA LEU A 480 -0.11 20.81 -4.25
C LEU A 480 -1.17 21.91 -4.13
N LYS A 481 -1.60 22.51 -5.26
CA LYS A 481 -2.67 23.51 -5.27
C LYS A 481 -4.01 22.90 -4.82
N THR A 482 -4.36 21.74 -5.35
CA THR A 482 -5.60 21.02 -5.01
C THR A 482 -5.64 20.69 -3.51
N LEU A 483 -4.58 20.09 -2.98
CA LEU A 483 -4.48 19.72 -1.56
C LEU A 483 -4.58 20.94 -0.63
N ARG A 484 -3.95 22.07 -0.97
CA ARG A 484 -4.04 23.30 -0.19
C ARG A 484 -5.43 23.92 -0.21
N ASN A 485 -6.18 23.78 -1.29
CA ASN A 485 -7.54 24.30 -1.37
C ASN A 485 -8.50 23.45 -0.52
N ASN A 486 -8.32 22.12 -0.54
CA ASN A 486 -9.12 21.19 0.25
C ASN A 486 -8.86 21.31 1.77
N SER A 487 -7.64 21.71 2.15
CA SER A 487 -7.30 21.97 3.58
C SER A 487 -7.95 23.24 4.13
N ASN A 488 -8.45 24.14 3.26
CA ASN A 488 -9.15 25.38 3.64
C ASN A 488 -10.69 25.27 3.60
N SER A 489 -11.24 24.17 3.09
CA SER A 489 -12.65 23.83 3.26
C SER A 489 -12.80 23.08 4.58
N ASP A 490 -13.70 23.58 5.47
CA ASP A 490 -14.02 22.94 6.74
C ASP A 490 -14.20 21.43 6.57
N PRO A 491 -13.75 20.63 7.54
CA PRO A 491 -13.98 19.20 7.48
C PRO A 491 -15.48 18.95 7.44
N VAL A 492 -15.96 18.45 6.31
CA VAL A 492 -17.27 17.83 6.22
C VAL A 492 -17.14 16.52 6.99
N TRP A 493 -17.65 16.51 8.21
CA TRP A 493 -17.73 15.36 9.11
C TRP A 493 -18.69 14.31 8.56
#